data_b5f66166298c5c378601b5f8ed9e5b72
#
_entry.id   b5f66166298c5c378601b5f8ed9e5b72
#
_cell.length_a   1.000
_cell.length_b   1.000
_cell.length_c   1.000
_cell.angle_alpha   90.00
_cell.angle_beta   90.00
_cell.angle_gamma   90.00
#
_symmetry.space_group_name_H-M   'P 1'
#
loop_
_entity.id
_entity.type
_entity.pdbx_description
1 polymer ?
#
loop_
_entity_poly.entity_id
_entity_poly.type
_entity_poly.pdbx_seq_one_letter_code
_entity_poly.pdbx_strand_id
1 'polypeptide(L)'
;MNLLNQLLHDPPSVRRWDVERWNRFLPLARRARILGRCYRLFEQHGLLEVVPGRLQDQMQGALVQTRYVQTQALRELRQVGRVMNQAGIPLMALKGVAYLVASLPPHRWRSLSDIDLLVREQDIDRAERALQQSGWAPSGEFDSYDRHYYRDWMHEVPPLLHHSRETEVDIHHNLAPPVSRIRINAALLWDRSIGVTDPNGQSVRILGPADLLLHNAVHLFMNDELRGGLRDVVDFRDLFEHFLQQDNGFDRDLLVRARELGCGRPLYYAVSSAQRLAGLAPASGFLNEVERYAPAYPVGRFMAWLIEQALAPQRLGLKRSAFANQLLFVRSHWIRMPPGMLLRHLLHKGFRSKKKPEVTAADLPG
;
A
#
# COMPACT_ATOMS: atom_id res chain seq x y z
N MET A 1 2.79 25.22 4.21
CA MET A 1 3.05 23.96 3.49
C MET A 1 3.76 23.02 4.44
N ASN A 2 3.44 21.72 4.42
CA ASN A 2 4.10 20.70 5.23
C ASN A 2 5.54 20.49 4.74
N LEU A 3 6.49 20.16 5.64
CA LEU A 3 7.91 19.95 5.29
C LEU A 3 8.11 18.85 4.25
N LEU A 4 7.33 17.75 4.34
CA LEU A 4 7.41 16.66 3.37
C LEU A 4 6.90 17.10 2.00
N ASN A 5 5.78 17.83 1.94
CA ASN A 5 5.28 18.37 0.67
C ASN A 5 6.28 19.34 0.06
N GLN A 6 6.87 20.23 0.88
CA GLN A 6 7.88 21.17 0.41
C GLN A 6 9.06 20.42 -0.20
N LEU A 7 9.59 19.41 0.49
CA LEU A 7 10.69 18.58 -0.01
C LEU A 7 10.33 17.86 -1.33
N LEU A 8 9.15 17.29 -1.42
CA LEU A 8 8.74 16.49 -2.59
C LEU A 8 8.47 17.35 -3.84
N HIS A 9 8.11 18.63 -3.67
CA HIS A 9 7.90 19.59 -4.77
C HIS A 9 9.16 20.39 -5.13
N ASP A 10 9.93 20.79 -4.12
CA ASP A 10 11.12 21.63 -4.27
C ASP A 10 12.24 21.09 -3.38
N PRO A 11 12.95 20.02 -3.81
CA PRO A 11 14.04 19.44 -3.04
C PRO A 11 15.13 20.46 -2.66
N PRO A 12 15.55 21.41 -3.53
CA PRO A 12 16.54 22.42 -3.17
C PRO A 12 16.14 23.34 -2.00
N SER A 13 14.86 23.44 -1.66
CA SER A 13 14.37 24.23 -0.52
C SER A 13 15.02 23.87 0.82
N VAL A 14 15.53 22.64 0.95
CA VAL A 14 16.21 22.16 2.18
C VAL A 14 17.49 22.93 2.50
N ARG A 15 18.13 23.59 1.50
CA ARG A 15 19.30 24.45 1.72
C ARG A 15 19.03 25.59 2.70
N ARG A 16 17.74 25.95 2.90
CA ARG A 16 17.28 27.00 3.81
C ARG A 16 16.69 26.45 5.11
N TRP A 17 16.85 25.14 5.37
CA TRP A 17 16.33 24.55 6.58
C TRP A 17 17.27 24.75 7.76
N ASP A 18 16.71 25.22 8.87
CA ASP A 18 17.36 25.31 10.16
C ASP A 18 17.26 23.99 10.94
N VAL A 19 17.92 23.94 12.09
CA VAL A 19 17.94 22.76 12.97
C VAL A 19 16.53 22.35 13.41
N GLU A 20 15.63 23.32 13.66
CA GLU A 20 14.26 23.04 14.09
C GLU A 20 13.49 22.32 12.99
N ARG A 21 13.63 22.74 11.73
CA ARG A 21 12.99 22.07 10.58
C ARG A 21 13.51 20.63 10.40
N TRP A 22 14.82 20.41 10.52
CA TRP A 22 15.40 19.07 10.46
C TRP A 22 14.89 18.17 11.59
N ASN A 23 14.80 18.68 12.81
CA ASN A 23 14.26 17.94 13.96
C ASN A 23 12.78 17.57 13.77
N ARG A 24 11.99 18.42 13.11
CA ARG A 24 10.59 18.14 12.78
C ARG A 24 10.43 17.21 11.58
N PHE A 25 11.33 17.27 10.62
CA PHE A 25 11.31 16.46 9.41
C PHE A 25 11.46 14.97 9.70
N LEU A 26 12.46 14.59 10.49
CA LEU A 26 12.79 13.18 10.73
C LEU A 26 11.60 12.33 11.23
N PRO A 27 10.88 12.70 12.31
CA PRO A 27 9.74 11.90 12.77
C PRO A 27 8.59 11.88 11.74
N LEU A 28 8.41 12.92 10.94
CA LEU A 28 7.42 12.96 9.86
C LEU A 28 7.79 11.99 8.74
N ALA A 29 9.04 12.00 8.28
CA ALA A 29 9.53 11.12 7.22
C ALA A 29 9.51 9.63 7.63
N ARG A 30 9.85 9.34 8.91
CA ARG A 30 9.72 7.98 9.48
C ARG A 30 8.28 7.52 9.47
N ARG A 31 7.36 8.34 9.99
CA ARG A 31 5.95 8.00 10.03
C ARG A 31 5.34 7.82 8.64
N ALA A 32 5.77 8.62 7.67
CA ALA A 32 5.38 8.51 6.28
C ALA A 32 6.05 7.33 5.56
N ARG A 33 6.98 6.62 6.19
CA ARG A 33 7.75 5.49 5.64
C ARG A 33 8.53 5.85 4.36
N ILE A 34 9.03 7.11 4.26
CA ILE A 34 9.74 7.62 3.06
C ILE A 34 11.20 8.02 3.33
N LEU A 35 11.79 7.62 4.47
CA LEU A 35 13.16 7.99 4.82
C LEU A 35 14.17 7.59 3.74
N GLY A 36 14.08 6.37 3.22
CA GLY A 36 14.93 5.92 2.12
C GLY A 36 14.70 6.72 0.82
N ARG A 37 13.43 7.10 0.54
CA ARG A 37 13.10 7.97 -0.61
C ARG A 37 13.71 9.37 -0.48
N CYS A 38 13.66 9.93 0.73
CA CYS A 38 14.28 11.24 1.01
C CYS A 38 15.79 11.19 0.81
N TYR A 39 16.48 10.14 1.27
CA TYR A 39 17.91 9.98 1.02
C TYR A 39 18.22 9.98 -0.48
N ARG A 40 17.50 9.16 -1.26
CA ARG A 40 17.67 9.10 -2.72
C ARG A 40 17.37 10.43 -3.40
N LEU A 41 16.38 11.16 -2.91
CA LEU A 41 16.06 12.50 -3.42
C LEU A 41 17.20 13.49 -3.15
N PHE A 42 17.78 13.47 -1.95
CA PHE A 42 18.94 14.32 -1.61
C PHE A 42 20.16 13.94 -2.45
N GLU A 43 20.42 12.65 -2.64
CA GLU A 43 21.50 12.14 -3.48
C GLU A 43 21.34 12.62 -4.95
N GLN A 44 20.16 12.45 -5.52
CA GLN A 44 19.85 12.83 -6.90
C GLN A 44 20.00 14.33 -7.18
N HIS A 45 19.76 15.16 -6.17
CA HIS A 45 19.83 16.62 -6.27
C HIS A 45 21.16 17.22 -5.72
N GLY A 46 22.13 16.39 -5.33
CA GLY A 46 23.41 16.86 -4.76
C GLY A 46 23.21 17.64 -3.46
N LEU A 47 22.28 17.21 -2.60
CA LEU A 47 21.90 17.92 -1.37
C LEU A 47 22.41 17.24 -0.10
N LEU A 48 23.15 16.14 -0.21
CA LEU A 48 23.64 15.41 0.98
C LEU A 48 24.52 16.28 1.87
N GLU A 49 25.28 17.21 1.31
CA GLU A 49 26.17 18.13 2.03
C GLU A 49 25.44 19.03 3.05
N VAL A 50 24.16 19.36 2.78
CA VAL A 50 23.35 20.23 3.67
C VAL A 50 22.52 19.43 4.68
N VAL A 51 22.48 18.10 4.54
CA VAL A 51 21.75 17.22 5.46
C VAL A 51 22.63 16.96 6.69
N PRO A 52 22.13 17.14 7.94
CA PRO A 52 22.91 16.82 9.14
C PRO A 52 23.41 15.36 9.14
N GLY A 53 24.71 15.12 9.48
CA GLY A 53 25.35 13.80 9.37
C GLY A 53 24.58 12.69 10.09
N ARG A 54 24.15 12.92 11.35
CA ARG A 54 23.32 11.97 12.09
C ARG A 54 22.01 11.59 11.36
N LEU A 55 21.46 12.50 10.57
CA LEU A 55 20.25 12.22 9.79
C LEU A 55 20.59 11.43 8.55
N GLN A 56 21.74 11.69 7.91
CA GLN A 56 22.22 10.87 6.80
C GLN A 56 22.43 9.41 7.26
N ASP A 57 23.07 9.18 8.41
CA ASP A 57 23.29 7.85 8.99
C ASP A 57 21.97 7.10 9.18
N GLN A 58 20.95 7.78 9.70
CA GLN A 58 19.63 7.18 9.90
C GLN A 58 18.91 6.84 8.60
N MET A 59 19.05 7.68 7.58
CA MET A 59 18.47 7.41 6.25
C MET A 59 19.20 6.28 5.53
N GLN A 60 20.53 6.22 5.65
CA GLN A 60 21.34 5.09 5.14
C GLN A 60 20.98 3.79 5.85
N GLY A 61 20.86 3.83 7.20
CA GLY A 61 20.41 2.68 7.98
C GLY A 61 19.03 2.17 7.53
N ALA A 62 18.09 3.07 7.21
CA ALA A 62 16.80 2.70 6.66
C ALA A 62 16.90 2.01 5.30
N LEU A 63 17.85 2.42 4.43
CA LEU A 63 18.08 1.76 3.14
C LEU A 63 18.75 0.38 3.32
N VAL A 64 19.67 0.23 4.27
CA VAL A 64 20.28 -1.07 4.60
C VAL A 64 19.19 -2.04 5.09
N GLN A 65 18.34 -1.60 6.02
CA GLN A 65 17.20 -2.39 6.49
C GLN A 65 16.24 -2.75 5.36
N THR A 66 15.97 -1.82 4.45
CA THR A 66 15.13 -2.07 3.27
C THR A 66 15.71 -3.21 2.41
N ARG A 67 17.00 -3.19 2.11
CA ARG A 67 17.66 -4.25 1.33
C ARG A 67 17.60 -5.62 2.02
N TYR A 68 17.81 -5.63 3.35
CA TYR A 68 17.69 -6.86 4.14
C TYR A 68 16.29 -7.46 4.00
N VAL A 69 15.25 -6.66 4.26
CA VAL A 69 13.84 -7.11 4.17
C VAL A 69 13.49 -7.55 2.75
N GLN A 70 13.94 -6.83 1.72
CA GLN A 70 13.72 -7.22 0.32
C GLN A 70 14.38 -8.56 -0.01
N THR A 71 15.58 -8.82 0.54
CA THR A 71 16.25 -10.12 0.36
C THR A 71 15.44 -11.25 1.01
N GLN A 72 14.89 -11.04 2.20
CA GLN A 72 14.03 -12.03 2.85
C GLN A 72 12.73 -12.24 2.06
N ALA A 73 12.11 -11.17 1.58
CA ALA A 73 10.90 -11.23 0.76
C ALA A 73 11.12 -12.04 -0.53
N LEU A 74 12.23 -11.83 -1.24
CA LEU A 74 12.55 -12.63 -2.45
C LEU A 74 12.81 -14.11 -2.11
N ARG A 75 13.42 -14.40 -0.97
CA ARG A 75 13.60 -15.79 -0.52
C ARG A 75 12.28 -16.45 -0.22
N GLU A 76 11.39 -15.75 0.50
CA GLU A 76 10.05 -16.24 0.85
C GLU A 76 9.20 -16.44 -0.40
N LEU A 77 9.15 -15.45 -1.31
CA LEU A 77 8.44 -15.54 -2.58
C LEU A 77 8.87 -16.79 -3.37
N ARG A 78 10.17 -17.10 -3.37
CA ARG A 78 10.69 -18.29 -4.04
C ARG A 78 10.18 -19.59 -3.42
N GLN A 79 10.09 -19.65 -2.09
CA GLN A 79 9.55 -20.84 -1.40
C GLN A 79 8.05 -21.00 -1.68
N VAL A 80 7.28 -19.92 -1.55
CA VAL A 80 5.85 -19.91 -1.90
C VAL A 80 5.64 -20.31 -3.37
N GLY A 81 6.42 -19.74 -4.28
CA GLY A 81 6.36 -20.06 -5.70
C GLY A 81 6.60 -21.54 -6.02
N ARG A 82 7.54 -22.18 -5.31
CA ARG A 82 7.79 -23.64 -5.45
C ARG A 82 6.57 -24.45 -5.03
N VAL A 83 5.97 -24.13 -3.88
CA VAL A 83 4.77 -24.83 -3.38
C VAL A 83 3.62 -24.64 -4.35
N MET A 84 3.38 -23.43 -4.84
CA MET A 84 2.31 -23.14 -5.81
C MET A 84 2.53 -23.87 -7.13
N ASN A 85 3.75 -23.87 -7.66
CA ASN A 85 4.08 -24.60 -8.88
C ASN A 85 3.86 -26.12 -8.73
N GLN A 86 4.24 -26.73 -7.61
CA GLN A 86 4.00 -28.14 -7.32
C GLN A 86 2.50 -28.46 -7.22
N ALA A 87 1.70 -27.52 -6.73
CA ALA A 87 0.25 -27.64 -6.66
C ALA A 87 -0.46 -27.30 -8.00
N GLY A 88 0.29 -26.86 -9.04
CA GLY A 88 -0.28 -26.41 -10.31
C GLY A 88 -1.14 -25.14 -10.18
N ILE A 89 -0.81 -24.24 -9.25
CA ILE A 89 -1.55 -23.02 -8.96
C ILE A 89 -0.81 -21.80 -9.53
N PRO A 90 -1.38 -21.07 -10.49
CA PRO A 90 -0.82 -19.84 -10.98
C PRO A 90 -0.76 -18.77 -9.88
N LEU A 91 0.37 -18.06 -9.80
CA LEU A 91 0.64 -17.05 -8.78
C LEU A 91 1.05 -15.74 -9.43
N MET A 92 0.59 -14.62 -8.86
CA MET A 92 0.95 -13.26 -9.28
C MET A 92 1.37 -12.44 -8.07
N ALA A 93 2.53 -11.77 -8.17
CA ALA A 93 3.01 -10.86 -7.14
C ALA A 93 2.25 -9.52 -7.21
N LEU A 94 1.94 -8.95 -6.04
CA LEU A 94 1.22 -7.70 -5.90
C LEU A 94 2.06 -6.64 -5.15
N LYS A 95 1.63 -5.39 -5.19
CA LYS A 95 2.15 -4.27 -4.36
C LYS A 95 3.69 -4.20 -4.34
N GLY A 96 4.25 -4.07 -3.13
CA GLY A 96 5.68 -3.88 -2.90
C GLY A 96 6.56 -4.99 -3.46
N VAL A 97 6.14 -6.26 -3.37
CA VAL A 97 6.90 -7.38 -3.92
C VAL A 97 6.85 -7.42 -5.45
N ALA A 98 5.75 -6.98 -6.09
CA ALA A 98 5.69 -6.79 -7.53
C ALA A 98 6.68 -5.71 -8.01
N TYR A 99 6.76 -4.59 -7.28
CA TYR A 99 7.75 -3.54 -7.61
C TYR A 99 9.18 -4.04 -7.49
N LEU A 100 9.44 -4.90 -6.50
CA LEU A 100 10.76 -5.49 -6.26
C LEU A 100 11.18 -6.45 -7.39
N VAL A 101 10.32 -7.42 -7.75
CA VAL A 101 10.64 -8.42 -8.79
C VAL A 101 10.77 -7.81 -10.17
N ALA A 102 10.00 -6.76 -10.47
CA ALA A 102 10.06 -6.04 -11.73
C ALA A 102 11.08 -4.87 -11.74
N SER A 103 11.83 -4.68 -10.67
CA SER A 103 12.79 -3.58 -10.52
C SER A 103 12.21 -2.19 -10.81
N LEU A 104 10.92 -1.98 -10.51
CA LEU A 104 10.22 -0.70 -10.70
C LEU A 104 10.74 0.37 -9.72
N PRO A 105 10.66 1.68 -10.04
CA PRO A 105 11.32 2.72 -9.26
C PRO A 105 11.15 2.66 -7.74
N PRO A 106 9.96 2.34 -7.18
CA PRO A 106 9.78 2.28 -5.73
C PRO A 106 10.67 1.23 -5.03
N HIS A 107 11.09 0.14 -5.71
CA HIS A 107 11.92 -0.90 -5.07
C HIS A 107 13.21 -0.35 -4.48
N ARG A 108 13.76 0.75 -5.02
CA ARG A 108 15.06 1.31 -4.59
C ARG A 108 15.06 1.84 -3.15
N TRP A 109 13.90 2.06 -2.57
CA TRP A 109 13.77 2.70 -1.26
C TRP A 109 12.60 2.16 -0.41
N ARG A 110 11.70 1.35 -1.00
CA ARG A 110 10.50 0.83 -0.35
C ARG A 110 10.82 -0.40 0.48
N SER A 111 10.65 -0.30 1.80
CA SER A 111 10.63 -1.47 2.68
C SER A 111 9.30 -2.20 2.55
N LEU A 112 9.35 -3.51 2.68
CA LEU A 112 8.20 -4.42 2.68
C LEU A 112 7.87 -4.80 4.12
N SER A 113 6.58 -4.99 4.44
CA SER A 113 6.10 -5.58 5.70
C SER A 113 5.71 -7.05 5.50
N ASP A 114 5.19 -7.36 4.31
CA ASP A 114 4.51 -8.57 3.92
C ASP A 114 4.79 -8.89 2.45
N ILE A 115 4.36 -10.06 2.01
CA ILE A 115 4.35 -10.47 0.59
C ILE A 115 2.90 -10.68 0.17
N ASP A 116 2.39 -9.76 -0.63
CA ASP A 116 1.05 -9.85 -1.19
C ASP A 116 1.06 -10.65 -2.50
N LEU A 117 0.25 -11.67 -2.60
CA LEU A 117 0.17 -12.58 -3.73
C LEU A 117 -1.27 -12.81 -4.16
N LEU A 118 -1.52 -12.86 -5.46
CA LEU A 118 -2.84 -13.13 -6.03
C LEU A 118 -2.88 -14.54 -6.62
N VAL A 119 -3.91 -15.30 -6.25
CA VAL A 119 -4.31 -16.54 -6.91
C VAL A 119 -5.70 -16.36 -7.53
N ARG A 120 -6.14 -17.29 -8.37
CA ARG A 120 -7.52 -17.30 -8.85
C ARG A 120 -8.47 -17.67 -7.70
N GLU A 121 -9.66 -17.10 -7.66
CA GLU A 121 -10.65 -17.36 -6.61
C GLU A 121 -10.91 -18.86 -6.42
N GLN A 122 -11.03 -19.63 -7.51
CA GLN A 122 -11.22 -21.09 -7.48
C GLN A 122 -10.03 -21.86 -6.89
N ASP A 123 -8.86 -21.26 -6.80
CA ASP A 123 -7.64 -21.89 -6.30
C ASP A 123 -7.32 -21.51 -4.85
N ILE A 124 -8.07 -20.59 -4.22
CA ILE A 124 -7.74 -20.03 -2.91
C ILE A 124 -7.61 -21.11 -1.82
N ASP A 125 -8.56 -22.04 -1.75
CA ASP A 125 -8.54 -23.12 -0.76
C ASP A 125 -7.42 -24.14 -1.02
N ARG A 126 -7.08 -24.37 -2.29
CA ARG A 126 -5.96 -25.23 -2.66
C ARG A 126 -4.63 -24.59 -2.29
N ALA A 127 -4.50 -23.28 -2.55
CA ALA A 127 -3.32 -22.49 -2.22
C ALA A 127 -3.07 -22.47 -0.71
N GLU A 128 -4.09 -22.16 0.08
CA GLU A 128 -3.99 -22.17 1.55
C GLU A 128 -3.58 -23.54 2.08
N ARG A 129 -4.24 -24.62 1.64
CA ARG A 129 -3.87 -25.99 2.06
C ARG A 129 -2.46 -26.40 1.67
N ALA A 130 -2.02 -26.06 0.46
CA ALA A 130 -0.67 -26.36 -0.01
C ALA A 130 0.41 -25.67 0.84
N LEU A 131 0.19 -24.39 1.20
CA LEU A 131 1.07 -23.66 2.09
C LEU A 131 1.07 -24.24 3.50
N GLN A 132 -0.10 -24.56 4.07
CA GLN A 132 -0.20 -25.16 5.40
C GLN A 132 0.53 -26.50 5.49
N GLN A 133 0.40 -27.37 4.47
CA GLN A 133 1.13 -28.64 4.38
C GLN A 133 2.65 -28.44 4.26
N SER A 134 3.08 -27.27 3.81
CA SER A 134 4.49 -26.90 3.63
C SER A 134 5.03 -26.03 4.77
N GLY A 135 4.29 -25.89 5.89
CA GLY A 135 4.77 -25.28 7.13
C GLY A 135 4.35 -23.83 7.36
N TRP A 136 3.46 -23.26 6.53
CA TRP A 136 2.83 -21.99 6.85
C TRP A 136 1.57 -22.18 7.69
N ALA A 137 1.32 -21.28 8.61
CA ALA A 137 0.11 -21.26 9.44
C ALA A 137 -0.42 -19.82 9.55
N PRO A 138 -1.71 -19.64 9.88
CA PRO A 138 -2.22 -18.31 10.18
C PRO A 138 -1.38 -17.61 11.26
N SER A 139 -1.01 -16.34 11.03
CA SER A 139 -0.11 -15.56 11.91
C SER A 139 -0.76 -15.14 13.24
N GLY A 140 -2.04 -15.49 13.46
CA GLY A 140 -2.80 -15.18 14.65
C GLY A 140 -3.88 -16.22 14.97
N GLU A 141 -4.55 -16.00 16.11
CA GLU A 141 -5.73 -16.79 16.48
C GLU A 141 -6.98 -16.25 15.78
N PHE A 142 -7.57 -17.07 14.91
CA PHE A 142 -8.78 -16.75 14.16
C PHE A 142 -9.91 -17.70 14.59
N ASP A 143 -11.00 -17.13 15.12
CA ASP A 143 -12.20 -17.91 15.44
C ASP A 143 -13.03 -18.24 14.17
N SER A 144 -14.16 -18.90 14.34
CA SER A 144 -15.04 -19.25 13.22
C SER A 144 -15.63 -18.04 12.51
N TYR A 145 -15.87 -16.95 13.25
CA TYR A 145 -16.34 -15.68 12.68
C TYR A 145 -15.25 -15.00 11.86
N ASP A 146 -14.01 -14.92 12.39
CA ASP A 146 -12.89 -14.34 11.69
C ASP A 146 -12.62 -15.11 10.38
N ARG A 147 -12.67 -16.46 10.39
CA ARG A 147 -12.54 -17.27 9.18
C ARG A 147 -13.63 -16.99 8.15
N HIS A 148 -14.90 -16.92 8.59
CA HIS A 148 -16.01 -16.52 7.70
C HIS A 148 -15.83 -15.11 7.15
N TYR A 149 -15.39 -14.16 7.99
CA TYR A 149 -15.11 -12.78 7.60
C TYR A 149 -14.08 -12.73 6.46
N TYR A 150 -12.94 -13.40 6.60
CA TYR A 150 -11.89 -13.42 5.57
C TYR A 150 -12.37 -14.13 4.30
N ARG A 151 -13.02 -15.27 4.39
CA ARG A 151 -13.43 -16.07 3.22
C ARG A 151 -14.57 -15.50 2.41
N ASP A 152 -15.60 -14.98 3.07
CA ASP A 152 -16.85 -14.63 2.39
C ASP A 152 -17.02 -13.13 2.20
N TRP A 153 -16.32 -12.31 3.01
CA TRP A 153 -16.46 -10.86 2.96
C TRP A 153 -15.20 -10.14 2.49
N MET A 154 -14.03 -10.72 2.69
CA MET A 154 -12.76 -10.13 2.27
C MET A 154 -12.27 -10.77 0.95
N HIS A 155 -11.22 -10.24 0.41
CA HIS A 155 -10.59 -10.70 -0.83
C HIS A 155 -9.27 -11.43 -0.61
N GLU A 156 -9.03 -11.88 0.63
CA GLU A 156 -7.78 -12.49 1.09
C GLU A 156 -8.07 -13.55 2.16
N VAL A 157 -7.16 -14.49 2.34
CA VAL A 157 -7.17 -15.39 3.51
C VAL A 157 -6.47 -14.72 4.71
N PRO A 158 -6.64 -15.25 5.93
CA PRO A 158 -5.85 -14.78 7.07
C PRO A 158 -4.36 -14.81 6.74
N PRO A 159 -3.58 -13.78 7.15
CA PRO A 159 -2.14 -13.73 6.92
C PRO A 159 -1.43 -15.01 7.36
N LEU A 160 -0.52 -15.50 6.55
CA LEU A 160 0.19 -16.75 6.77
C LEU A 160 1.66 -16.49 7.13
N LEU A 161 2.17 -17.19 8.13
CA LEU A 161 3.57 -17.14 8.56
C LEU A 161 4.15 -18.54 8.60
N HIS A 162 5.35 -18.72 8.04
CA HIS A 162 6.03 -20.00 8.12
C HIS A 162 6.69 -20.18 9.50
N HIS A 163 6.61 -21.36 10.09
CA HIS A 163 7.06 -21.67 11.45
C HIS A 163 8.54 -21.34 11.75
N SER A 164 9.40 -21.23 10.74
CA SER A 164 10.83 -20.93 10.88
C SER A 164 11.28 -19.66 10.16
N ARG A 165 10.37 -18.84 9.64
CA ARG A 165 10.66 -17.61 8.91
C ARG A 165 9.74 -16.48 9.37
N GLU A 166 10.18 -15.24 9.24
CA GLU A 166 9.51 -14.07 9.82
C GLU A 166 8.71 -13.26 8.79
N THR A 167 8.74 -13.66 7.51
CA THR A 167 8.04 -12.91 6.45
C THR A 167 6.59 -13.39 6.35
N GLU A 168 5.67 -12.48 6.56
CA GLU A 168 4.22 -12.71 6.42
C GLU A 168 3.82 -12.76 4.95
N VAL A 169 2.87 -13.63 4.63
CA VAL A 169 2.38 -13.88 3.27
C VAL A 169 0.87 -13.72 3.24
N ASP A 170 0.39 -12.77 2.42
CA ASP A 170 -1.02 -12.49 2.22
C ASP A 170 -1.47 -13.04 0.86
N ILE A 171 -2.37 -14.02 0.89
CA ILE A 171 -2.93 -14.62 -0.33
C ILE A 171 -4.27 -13.97 -0.63
N HIS A 172 -4.32 -13.24 -1.74
CA HIS A 172 -5.50 -12.56 -2.26
C HIS A 172 -6.13 -13.37 -3.40
N HIS A 173 -7.43 -13.17 -3.64
CA HIS A 173 -8.10 -13.61 -4.87
C HIS A 173 -8.69 -12.45 -5.66
N ASN A 174 -8.66 -11.24 -5.12
CA ASN A 174 -9.08 -10.00 -5.78
C ASN A 174 -8.30 -8.79 -5.23
N LEU A 175 -8.53 -7.59 -5.77
CA LEU A 175 -7.93 -6.32 -5.29
C LEU A 175 -8.86 -5.56 -4.33
N ALA A 176 -10.11 -5.96 -4.20
CA ALA A 176 -11.10 -5.36 -3.31
C ALA A 176 -12.07 -6.43 -2.80
N PRO A 177 -12.65 -6.26 -1.61
CA PRO A 177 -13.64 -7.19 -1.08
C PRO A 177 -14.82 -7.37 -2.03
N PRO A 178 -15.30 -8.60 -2.28
CA PRO A 178 -16.42 -8.86 -3.21
C PRO A 178 -17.72 -8.19 -2.76
N VAL A 179 -17.87 -7.94 -1.47
CA VAL A 179 -19.01 -7.25 -0.87
C VAL A 179 -18.90 -5.72 -0.91
N SER A 180 -17.77 -5.19 -1.35
CA SER A 180 -17.51 -3.75 -1.41
C SER A 180 -18.32 -3.04 -2.50
N ARG A 181 -18.37 -1.70 -2.42
CA ARG A 181 -18.99 -0.86 -3.46
C ARG A 181 -18.19 -0.76 -4.75
N ILE A 182 -16.92 -1.19 -4.72
CA ILE A 182 -16.06 -1.32 -5.90
C ILE A 182 -15.94 -2.80 -6.21
N ARG A 183 -16.48 -3.20 -7.35
CA ARG A 183 -16.46 -4.59 -7.80
C ARG A 183 -15.48 -4.73 -8.94
N ILE A 184 -14.35 -5.39 -8.68
CA ILE A 184 -13.32 -5.65 -9.67
C ILE A 184 -13.49 -7.09 -10.15
N ASN A 185 -13.57 -7.26 -11.47
CA ASN A 185 -13.51 -8.58 -12.07
C ASN A 185 -12.04 -9.05 -12.13
N ALA A 186 -11.64 -9.93 -11.22
CA ALA A 186 -10.27 -10.42 -11.12
C ALA A 186 -9.79 -11.17 -12.37
N ALA A 187 -10.69 -11.77 -13.18
CA ALA A 187 -10.30 -12.42 -14.42
C ALA A 187 -9.60 -11.45 -15.39
N LEU A 188 -10.10 -10.21 -15.47
CA LEU A 188 -9.50 -9.16 -16.31
C LEU A 188 -8.07 -8.80 -15.88
N LEU A 189 -7.72 -8.98 -14.61
CA LEU A 189 -6.35 -8.74 -14.11
C LEU A 189 -5.39 -9.83 -14.62
N TRP A 190 -5.85 -11.08 -14.65
CA TRP A 190 -5.07 -12.21 -15.18
C TRP A 190 -4.83 -12.07 -16.67
N ASP A 191 -5.81 -11.59 -17.43
CA ASP A 191 -5.73 -11.42 -18.89
C ASP A 191 -4.66 -10.41 -19.30
N ARG A 192 -4.46 -9.34 -18.50
CA ARG A 192 -3.44 -8.30 -18.74
C ARG A 192 -2.18 -8.47 -17.87
N SER A 193 -2.05 -9.56 -17.13
CA SER A 193 -0.86 -9.81 -16.32
C SER A 193 0.36 -10.09 -17.21
N ILE A 194 1.52 -9.65 -16.75
CA ILE A 194 2.79 -9.81 -17.47
C ILE A 194 3.76 -10.68 -16.69
N GLY A 195 4.58 -11.44 -17.40
CA GLY A 195 5.71 -12.19 -16.82
C GLY A 195 6.93 -11.29 -16.72
N VAL A 196 7.60 -11.33 -15.58
CA VAL A 196 8.88 -10.65 -15.34
C VAL A 196 9.89 -11.65 -14.78
N THR A 197 11.17 -11.37 -14.96
CA THR A 197 12.24 -12.17 -14.34
C THR A 197 12.74 -11.39 -13.12
N ASP A 198 12.70 -12.02 -11.94
CA ASP A 198 13.21 -11.41 -10.71
C ASP A 198 14.76 -11.23 -10.76
N PRO A 199 15.36 -10.45 -9.86
CA PRO A 199 16.82 -10.27 -9.82
C PRO A 199 17.63 -11.55 -9.64
N ASN A 200 17.00 -12.68 -9.31
CA ASN A 200 17.63 -13.99 -9.16
C ASN A 200 17.33 -14.95 -10.33
N GLY A 201 16.72 -14.46 -11.42
CA GLY A 201 16.44 -15.23 -12.62
C GLY A 201 15.14 -16.06 -12.55
N GLN A 202 14.28 -15.86 -11.55
CA GLN A 202 13.00 -16.58 -11.45
C GLN A 202 11.90 -15.83 -12.21
N SER A 203 11.11 -16.56 -13.01
CA SER A 203 9.93 -16.00 -13.66
C SER A 203 8.79 -15.82 -12.65
N VAL A 204 8.24 -14.61 -12.59
CA VAL A 204 7.12 -14.23 -11.72
C VAL A 204 6.10 -13.44 -12.54
N ARG A 205 4.81 -13.67 -12.31
CA ARG A 205 3.76 -12.83 -12.91
C ARG A 205 3.48 -11.63 -12.01
N ILE A 206 3.19 -10.49 -12.63
CA ILE A 206 2.72 -9.27 -11.96
C ILE A 206 1.53 -8.68 -12.73
N LEU A 207 0.83 -7.76 -12.13
CA LEU A 207 -0.17 -6.93 -12.80
C LEU A 207 0.47 -6.13 -13.94
N GLY A 208 -0.29 -5.89 -15.01
CA GLY A 208 0.14 -4.94 -16.05
C GLY A 208 0.26 -3.50 -15.51
N PRO A 209 0.96 -2.60 -16.23
CA PRO A 209 1.27 -1.25 -15.77
C PRO A 209 0.07 -0.45 -15.24
N ALA A 210 -1.03 -0.39 -15.98
CA ALA A 210 -2.24 0.30 -15.55
C ALA A 210 -2.87 -0.34 -14.30
N ASP A 211 -2.89 -1.68 -14.23
CA ASP A 211 -3.45 -2.40 -13.09
C ASP A 211 -2.60 -2.23 -11.82
N LEU A 212 -1.27 -2.09 -11.94
CA LEU A 212 -0.38 -1.77 -10.82
C LEU A 212 -0.74 -0.43 -10.18
N LEU A 213 -1.00 0.61 -11.00
CA LEU A 213 -1.40 1.92 -10.51
C LEU A 213 -2.81 1.90 -9.90
N LEU A 214 -3.75 1.23 -10.57
CA LEU A 214 -5.12 1.11 -10.06
C LEU A 214 -5.17 0.31 -8.77
N HIS A 215 -4.35 -0.75 -8.64
CA HIS A 215 -4.22 -1.48 -7.38
C HIS A 215 -3.66 -0.58 -6.26
N ASN A 216 -2.60 0.19 -6.53
CA ASN A 216 -2.08 1.15 -5.54
C ASN A 216 -3.17 2.14 -5.11
N ALA A 217 -3.94 2.69 -6.05
CA ALA A 217 -5.02 3.63 -5.77
C ALA A 217 -6.17 2.98 -4.97
N VAL A 218 -6.61 1.79 -5.34
CA VAL A 218 -7.66 1.04 -4.62
C VAL A 218 -7.18 0.70 -3.21
N HIS A 219 -5.99 0.15 -3.07
CA HIS A 219 -5.41 -0.21 -1.78
C HIS A 219 -5.32 1.01 -0.86
N LEU A 220 -4.79 2.14 -1.33
CA LEU A 220 -4.62 3.34 -0.51
C LEU A 220 -5.96 3.96 -0.08
N PHE A 221 -6.92 4.11 -1.00
CA PHE A 221 -8.13 4.90 -0.74
C PHE A 221 -9.35 4.07 -0.32
N MET A 222 -9.26 2.73 -0.35
CA MET A 222 -10.31 1.83 0.11
C MET A 222 -9.97 1.12 1.43
N ASN A 223 -8.71 1.15 1.86
CA ASN A 223 -8.28 0.58 3.13
C ASN A 223 -8.68 1.43 4.34
N ASP A 224 -8.60 0.81 5.53
CA ASP A 224 -9.01 1.39 6.81
C ASP A 224 -8.08 2.52 7.26
N GLU A 225 -6.82 2.45 6.90
CA GLU A 225 -5.80 3.30 7.46
C GLU A 225 -4.98 4.00 6.37
N LEU A 226 -5.25 5.31 6.16
CA LEU A 226 -4.37 6.14 5.33
C LEU A 226 -3.07 6.55 6.07
N ARG A 227 -2.91 6.14 7.31
CA ARG A 227 -1.75 6.47 8.13
C ARG A 227 -0.46 5.88 7.54
N GLY A 228 0.51 6.73 7.21
CA GLY A 228 1.73 6.29 6.54
C GLY A 228 1.60 6.12 5.03
N GLY A 229 0.42 6.32 4.47
CA GLY A 229 0.12 6.16 3.04
C GLY A 229 0.72 7.23 2.12
N LEU A 230 1.43 8.24 2.65
CA LEU A 230 2.20 9.17 1.80
C LEU A 230 3.24 8.40 0.97
N ARG A 231 3.78 7.30 1.50
CA ARG A 231 4.63 6.37 0.75
C ARG A 231 3.94 5.88 -0.53
N ASP A 232 2.70 5.46 -0.41
CA ASP A 232 1.96 4.88 -1.55
C ASP A 232 1.55 5.96 -2.57
N VAL A 233 1.36 7.22 -2.13
CA VAL A 233 1.20 8.38 -3.03
C VAL A 233 2.49 8.65 -3.82
N VAL A 234 3.65 8.55 -3.17
CA VAL A 234 4.96 8.70 -3.84
C VAL A 234 5.23 7.54 -4.79
N ASP A 235 4.87 6.30 -4.39
CA ASP A 235 4.93 5.13 -5.27
C ASP A 235 4.07 5.33 -6.52
N PHE A 236 2.82 5.81 -6.36
CA PHE A 236 1.92 6.11 -7.47
C PHE A 236 2.56 7.11 -8.45
N ARG A 237 3.13 8.21 -7.94
CA ARG A 237 3.82 9.18 -8.78
C ARG A 237 4.99 8.56 -9.52
N ASP A 238 5.89 7.89 -8.80
CA ASP A 238 7.11 7.32 -9.37
C ASP A 238 6.79 6.25 -10.44
N LEU A 239 5.73 5.47 -10.24
CA LEU A 239 5.25 4.49 -11.22
C LEU A 239 4.58 5.16 -12.42
N PHE A 240 3.73 6.16 -12.21
CA PHE A 240 3.06 6.90 -13.29
C PHE A 240 4.08 7.56 -14.23
N GLU A 241 5.05 8.29 -13.65
CA GLU A 241 6.11 8.94 -14.42
C GLU A 241 6.97 7.91 -15.18
N HIS A 242 7.30 6.78 -14.54
CA HIS A 242 8.07 5.70 -15.15
C HIS A 242 7.35 5.09 -16.37
N PHE A 243 6.09 4.72 -16.24
CA PHE A 243 5.35 4.11 -17.34
C PHE A 243 5.04 5.11 -18.45
N LEU A 244 4.77 6.37 -18.13
CA LEU A 244 4.59 7.42 -19.12
C LEU A 244 5.88 7.70 -19.93
N GLN A 245 7.06 7.56 -19.31
CA GLN A 245 8.35 7.64 -20.02
C GLN A 245 8.59 6.46 -20.97
N GLN A 246 8.04 5.29 -20.68
CA GLN A 246 8.16 4.10 -21.53
C GLN A 246 7.14 4.08 -22.66
N ASP A 247 5.94 4.61 -22.42
CA ASP A 247 4.84 4.66 -23.36
C ASP A 247 4.07 5.97 -23.24
N ASN A 248 4.16 6.84 -24.26
CA ASN A 248 3.44 8.12 -24.31
C ASN A 248 1.91 7.98 -24.33
N GLY A 249 1.37 6.78 -24.58
CA GLY A 249 -0.07 6.47 -24.55
C GLY A 249 -0.55 5.92 -23.21
N PHE A 250 0.35 5.72 -22.25
CA PHE A 250 0.05 5.08 -20.98
C PHE A 250 -1.08 5.77 -20.18
N ASP A 251 -1.14 7.09 -20.18
CA ASP A 251 -2.19 7.86 -19.50
C ASP A 251 -3.59 7.54 -20.05
N ARG A 252 -3.72 7.32 -21.37
CA ARG A 252 -4.97 6.92 -22.01
C ARG A 252 -5.33 5.47 -21.67
N ASP A 253 -4.35 4.55 -21.69
CA ASP A 253 -4.58 3.15 -21.31
C ASP A 253 -5.04 3.08 -19.83
N LEU A 254 -4.43 3.85 -18.94
CA LEU A 254 -4.82 3.94 -17.54
C LEU A 254 -6.28 4.42 -17.36
N LEU A 255 -6.72 5.41 -18.15
CA LEU A 255 -8.11 5.90 -18.13
C LEU A 255 -9.10 4.85 -18.63
N VAL A 256 -8.77 4.18 -19.75
CA VAL A 256 -9.59 3.07 -20.28
C VAL A 256 -9.70 1.97 -19.24
N ARG A 257 -8.58 1.58 -18.67
CA ARG A 257 -8.53 0.51 -17.67
C ARG A 257 -9.27 0.85 -16.38
N ALA A 258 -9.19 2.10 -15.94
CA ALA A 258 -9.94 2.58 -14.77
C ALA A 258 -11.46 2.49 -14.99
N ARG A 259 -11.95 2.70 -16.22
CA ARG A 259 -13.36 2.50 -16.57
C ARG A 259 -13.75 1.03 -16.57
N GLU A 260 -12.95 0.17 -17.20
CA GLU A 260 -13.18 -1.28 -17.27
C GLU A 260 -13.30 -1.92 -15.87
N LEU A 261 -12.43 -1.50 -14.95
CA LEU A 261 -12.39 -2.03 -13.58
C LEU A 261 -13.27 -1.25 -12.58
N GLY A 262 -13.98 -0.20 -13.00
CA GLY A 262 -14.77 0.64 -12.09
C GLY A 262 -13.92 1.42 -11.07
N CYS A 263 -12.63 1.66 -11.36
CA CYS A 263 -11.65 2.27 -10.46
C CYS A 263 -11.46 3.78 -10.67
N GLY A 264 -12.37 4.47 -11.36
CA GLY A 264 -12.23 5.90 -11.66
C GLY A 264 -12.13 6.77 -10.40
N ARG A 265 -12.94 6.50 -9.37
CA ARG A 265 -12.91 7.27 -8.11
C ARG A 265 -11.61 7.08 -7.32
N PRO A 266 -11.08 5.86 -7.10
CA PRO A 266 -9.74 5.64 -6.57
C PRO A 266 -8.65 6.35 -7.38
N LEU A 267 -8.68 6.26 -8.70
CA LEU A 267 -7.73 6.95 -9.59
C LEU A 267 -7.76 8.47 -9.37
N TYR A 268 -8.96 9.08 -9.30
CA TYR A 268 -9.09 10.50 -8.99
C TYR A 268 -8.39 10.88 -7.68
N TYR A 269 -8.62 10.12 -6.60
CA TYR A 269 -7.96 10.41 -5.33
C TYR A 269 -6.46 10.21 -5.40
N ALA A 270 -5.96 9.21 -6.11
CA ALA A 270 -4.52 8.96 -6.26
C ALA A 270 -3.84 10.09 -7.03
N VAL A 271 -4.38 10.47 -8.19
CA VAL A 271 -3.85 11.56 -9.02
C VAL A 271 -3.90 12.89 -8.27
N SER A 272 -5.04 13.26 -7.70
CA SER A 272 -5.22 14.50 -6.93
C SER A 272 -4.29 14.57 -5.71
N SER A 273 -4.07 13.44 -5.01
CA SER A 273 -3.14 13.38 -3.88
C SER A 273 -1.69 13.47 -4.35
N ALA A 274 -1.32 12.77 -5.42
CA ALA A 274 0.03 12.82 -5.98
C ALA A 274 0.41 14.23 -6.48
N GLN A 275 -0.54 14.95 -7.10
CA GLN A 275 -0.34 16.36 -7.46
C GLN A 275 -0.07 17.23 -6.24
N ARG A 276 -0.93 17.14 -5.23
CA ARG A 276 -0.88 18.03 -4.05
C ARG A 276 0.26 17.69 -3.08
N LEU A 277 0.59 16.43 -2.93
CA LEU A 277 1.50 15.95 -1.88
C LEU A 277 2.87 15.52 -2.40
N ALA A 278 2.96 15.10 -3.67
CA ALA A 278 4.17 14.54 -4.24
C ALA A 278 4.66 15.26 -5.51
N GLY A 279 3.99 16.31 -5.98
CA GLY A 279 4.45 17.12 -7.12
C GLY A 279 4.24 16.45 -8.50
N LEU A 280 3.32 15.50 -8.63
CA LEU A 280 2.96 14.93 -9.93
C LEU A 280 2.34 16.03 -10.83
N ALA A 281 2.81 16.13 -12.08
CA ALA A 281 2.33 17.12 -13.05
C ALA A 281 1.91 16.47 -14.37
N PRO A 282 0.76 15.76 -14.43
CA PRO A 282 0.28 15.14 -15.64
C PRO A 282 -0.22 16.16 -16.67
N ALA A 283 -0.38 15.74 -17.92
CA ALA A 283 -0.96 16.56 -18.97
C ALA A 283 -2.39 17.01 -18.64
N SER A 284 -2.75 18.24 -19.03
CA SER A 284 -4.08 18.83 -18.75
C SER A 284 -5.24 17.99 -19.29
N GLY A 285 -5.07 17.36 -20.47
CA GLY A 285 -6.07 16.47 -21.05
C GLY A 285 -6.38 15.26 -20.18
N PHE A 286 -5.35 14.63 -19.61
CA PHE A 286 -5.52 13.52 -18.65
C PHE A 286 -6.24 13.99 -17.39
N LEU A 287 -5.84 15.14 -16.84
CA LEU A 287 -6.47 15.70 -15.63
C LEU A 287 -7.96 15.98 -15.82
N ASN A 288 -8.36 16.52 -16.96
CA ASN A 288 -9.77 16.79 -17.28
C ASN A 288 -10.60 15.49 -17.30
N GLU A 289 -10.05 14.40 -17.81
CA GLU A 289 -10.73 13.09 -17.79
C GLU A 289 -10.81 12.50 -16.39
N VAL A 290 -9.75 12.62 -15.60
CA VAL A 290 -9.73 12.15 -14.20
C VAL A 290 -10.71 12.96 -13.34
N GLU A 291 -10.86 14.27 -13.57
CA GLU A 291 -11.77 15.14 -12.82
C GLU A 291 -13.25 14.73 -12.97
N ARG A 292 -13.63 14.04 -14.04
CA ARG A 292 -14.99 13.47 -14.20
C ARG A 292 -15.36 12.47 -13.11
N TYR A 293 -14.36 11.90 -12.43
CA TYR A 293 -14.55 11.00 -11.30
C TYR A 293 -14.51 11.72 -9.95
N ALA A 294 -14.40 13.05 -9.92
CA ALA A 294 -14.39 13.82 -8.68
C ALA A 294 -15.72 13.67 -7.91
N PRO A 295 -15.69 13.66 -6.57
CA PRO A 295 -16.90 13.84 -5.79
C PRO A 295 -17.52 15.22 -6.04
N ALA A 296 -18.83 15.30 -5.94
CA ALA A 296 -19.52 16.59 -6.04
C ALA A 296 -18.98 17.60 -5.01
N TYR A 297 -18.93 18.86 -5.39
CA TYR A 297 -18.68 19.97 -4.47
C TYR A 297 -19.86 20.11 -3.49
N PRO A 298 -19.67 20.28 -2.15
CA PRO A 298 -18.41 20.53 -1.43
C PRO A 298 -17.69 19.27 -0.91
N VAL A 299 -18.23 18.06 -1.14
CA VAL A 299 -17.69 16.79 -0.64
C VAL A 299 -16.25 16.58 -1.11
N GLY A 300 -15.95 16.93 -2.37
CA GLY A 300 -14.60 16.81 -2.93
C GLY A 300 -13.57 17.62 -2.16
N ARG A 301 -13.88 18.87 -1.81
CA ARG A 301 -12.99 19.72 -1.00
C ARG A 301 -12.78 19.17 0.41
N PHE A 302 -13.83 18.70 1.04
CA PHE A 302 -13.75 18.13 2.37
C PHE A 302 -12.91 16.85 2.38
N MET A 303 -13.12 15.96 1.39
CA MET A 303 -12.31 14.76 1.22
C MET A 303 -10.83 15.08 0.97
N ALA A 304 -10.53 16.06 0.12
CA ALA A 304 -9.16 16.49 -0.13
C ALA A 304 -8.47 16.98 1.15
N TRP A 305 -9.18 17.76 1.98
CA TRP A 305 -8.69 18.22 3.27
C TRP A 305 -8.46 17.03 4.24
N LEU A 306 -9.40 16.08 4.34
CA LEU A 306 -9.24 14.89 5.19
C LEU A 306 -8.00 14.08 4.79
N ILE A 307 -7.85 13.80 3.49
CA ILE A 307 -6.72 13.04 2.95
C ILE A 307 -5.40 13.76 3.26
N GLU A 308 -5.33 15.08 3.06
CA GLU A 308 -4.12 15.84 3.37
C GLU A 308 -3.75 15.78 4.86
N GLN A 309 -4.74 15.91 5.78
CA GLN A 309 -4.49 15.82 7.22
C GLN A 309 -4.05 14.41 7.65
N ALA A 310 -4.51 13.37 6.98
CA ALA A 310 -4.15 11.99 7.27
C ALA A 310 -2.77 11.61 6.74
N LEU A 311 -2.49 11.92 5.47
CA LEU A 311 -1.28 11.52 4.77
C LEU A 311 -0.07 12.38 5.09
N ALA A 312 -0.27 13.70 5.21
CA ALA A 312 0.82 14.66 5.37
C ALA A 312 0.54 15.68 6.51
N PRO A 313 0.48 15.23 7.77
CA PRO A 313 0.25 16.13 8.90
C PRO A 313 1.43 17.10 9.07
N GLN A 314 1.14 18.34 9.43
CA GLN A 314 2.19 19.36 9.69
C GLN A 314 3.06 19.02 10.90
N ARG A 315 2.48 18.34 11.90
CA ARG A 315 3.14 17.81 13.10
C ARG A 315 2.43 16.52 13.51
N LEU A 316 3.16 15.63 14.20
CA LEU A 316 2.55 14.45 14.82
C LEU A 316 1.65 14.85 16.00
N GLY A 317 0.61 14.04 16.26
CA GLY A 317 -0.28 14.23 17.42
C GLY A 317 -1.32 15.35 17.31
N LEU A 318 -1.48 15.99 16.14
CA LEU A 318 -2.50 17.04 15.97
C LEU A 318 -3.92 16.45 16.04
N LYS A 319 -4.80 17.09 16.83
CA LYS A 319 -6.22 16.70 16.96
C LYS A 319 -6.95 16.63 15.61
N ARG A 320 -6.68 17.55 14.69
CA ARG A 320 -7.26 17.55 13.33
C ARG A 320 -6.85 16.33 12.50
N SER A 321 -5.61 15.84 12.64
CA SER A 321 -5.17 14.60 11.96
C SER A 321 -5.82 13.37 12.57
N ALA A 322 -6.01 13.32 13.89
CA ALA A 322 -6.75 12.26 14.56
C ALA A 322 -8.22 12.24 14.10
N PHE A 323 -8.88 13.40 14.02
CA PHE A 323 -10.24 13.54 13.51
C PHE A 323 -10.35 13.09 12.05
N ALA A 324 -9.41 13.53 11.19
CA ALA A 324 -9.40 13.11 9.79
C ALA A 324 -9.24 11.59 9.65
N ASN A 325 -8.32 10.97 10.38
CA ASN A 325 -8.14 9.52 10.36
C ASN A 325 -9.41 8.79 10.83
N GLN A 326 -10.09 9.29 11.87
CA GLN A 326 -11.34 8.69 12.35
C GLN A 326 -12.45 8.74 11.29
N LEU A 327 -12.63 9.87 10.61
CA LEU A 327 -13.63 9.98 9.55
C LEU A 327 -13.30 9.12 8.34
N LEU A 328 -12.02 9.04 7.96
CA LEU A 328 -11.57 8.19 6.87
C LEU A 328 -11.71 6.70 7.21
N PHE A 329 -11.48 6.32 8.45
CA PHE A 329 -11.75 4.98 8.97
C PHE A 329 -13.24 4.60 8.86
N VAL A 330 -14.14 5.48 9.31
CA VAL A 330 -15.60 5.26 9.16
C VAL A 330 -15.98 5.15 7.68
N ARG A 331 -15.43 6.03 6.84
CA ARG A 331 -15.67 6.00 5.39
C ARG A 331 -15.21 4.70 4.75
N SER A 332 -14.02 4.20 5.11
CA SER A 332 -13.47 2.97 4.52
C SER A 332 -14.37 1.77 4.83
N HIS A 333 -14.82 1.64 6.06
CA HIS A 333 -15.77 0.59 6.45
C HIS A 333 -17.10 0.69 5.69
N TRP A 334 -17.61 1.91 5.52
CA TRP A 334 -18.81 2.14 4.72
C TRP A 334 -18.68 1.74 3.26
N ILE A 335 -17.48 1.87 2.68
CA ILE A 335 -17.22 1.49 1.29
C ILE A 335 -17.00 -0.02 1.16
N ARG A 336 -16.33 -0.63 2.13
CA ARG A 336 -15.95 -2.04 2.10
C ARG A 336 -17.10 -2.99 2.43
N MET A 337 -18.09 -2.55 3.21
CA MET A 337 -19.19 -3.40 3.65
C MET A 337 -20.56 -2.76 3.47
N PRO A 338 -21.58 -3.55 3.09
CA PRO A 338 -22.97 -3.14 3.21
C PRO A 338 -23.32 -2.77 4.65
N PRO A 339 -24.24 -1.78 4.89
CA PRO A 339 -24.53 -1.28 6.24
C PRO A 339 -24.96 -2.36 7.24
N GLY A 340 -25.73 -3.35 6.81
CA GLY A 340 -26.17 -4.46 7.69
C GLY A 340 -25.00 -5.36 8.13
N MET A 341 -24.06 -5.64 7.22
CA MET A 341 -22.84 -6.38 7.54
C MET A 341 -21.92 -5.59 8.45
N LEU A 342 -21.78 -4.29 8.22
CA LEU A 342 -20.98 -3.40 9.06
C LEU A 342 -21.54 -3.37 10.49
N LEU A 343 -22.85 -3.24 10.66
CA LEU A 343 -23.48 -3.27 11.98
C LEU A 343 -23.21 -4.60 12.70
N ARG A 344 -23.38 -5.73 12.02
CA ARG A 344 -23.09 -7.06 12.57
C ARG A 344 -21.63 -7.19 13.00
N HIS A 345 -20.71 -6.72 12.18
CA HIS A 345 -19.26 -6.73 12.47
C HIS A 345 -18.91 -5.89 13.69
N LEU A 346 -19.44 -4.67 13.79
CA LEU A 346 -19.23 -3.78 14.93
C LEU A 346 -19.80 -4.34 16.24
N LEU A 347 -20.99 -4.95 16.19
CA LEU A 347 -21.57 -5.63 17.35
C LEU A 347 -20.69 -6.78 17.80
N HIS A 348 -20.24 -7.66 16.88
CA HIS A 348 -19.37 -8.79 17.24
C HIS A 348 -18.06 -8.33 17.88
N LYS A 349 -17.35 -7.37 17.28
CA LYS A 349 -16.10 -6.81 17.84
C LYS A 349 -16.32 -6.08 19.17
N GLY A 350 -17.41 -5.35 19.34
CA GLY A 350 -17.76 -4.67 20.57
C GLY A 350 -18.00 -5.64 21.75
N PHE A 351 -18.64 -6.78 21.49
CA PHE A 351 -18.81 -7.83 22.51
C PHE A 351 -17.50 -8.53 22.87
N ARG A 352 -16.59 -8.73 21.90
CA ARG A 352 -15.29 -9.40 22.13
C ARG A 352 -14.32 -8.51 22.90
N SER A 353 -14.29 -7.20 22.64
CA SER A 353 -13.47 -6.24 23.38
C SER A 353 -13.76 -6.23 24.88
N LYS A 354 -15.01 -6.50 25.27
CA LYS A 354 -15.43 -6.60 26.69
C LYS A 354 -15.05 -7.92 27.36
N LYS A 355 -14.63 -8.96 26.59
CA LYS A 355 -14.28 -10.29 27.12
C LYS A 355 -12.78 -10.53 27.29
N LYS A 356 -11.90 -9.63 26.88
CA LYS A 356 -10.47 -9.74 27.21
C LYS A 356 -10.31 -9.41 28.68
N PRO A 357 -9.79 -10.33 29.54
CA PRO A 357 -9.46 -10.00 30.92
C PRO A 357 -8.42 -8.88 30.89
N GLU A 358 -8.59 -7.87 31.76
CA GLU A 358 -7.50 -6.94 32.08
C GLU A 358 -6.34 -7.77 32.63
N VAL A 359 -5.24 -7.79 31.88
CA VAL A 359 -3.96 -8.32 32.38
C VAL A 359 -3.53 -7.36 33.49
N THR A 360 -3.75 -7.77 34.74
CA THR A 360 -3.29 -7.02 35.91
C THR A 360 -1.77 -7.17 36.01
N ALA A 361 -1.10 -6.14 36.54
CA ALA A 361 0.35 -6.09 36.72
C ALA A 361 0.92 -7.25 37.58
N ALA A 362 0.07 -8.12 38.10
CA ALA A 362 0.41 -9.34 38.87
C ALA A 362 0.76 -10.55 37.98
N ASP A 363 0.50 -10.48 36.64
CA ASP A 363 0.71 -11.60 35.73
C ASP A 363 2.03 -11.51 34.92
N LEU A 364 2.93 -10.59 35.30
CA LEU A 364 4.27 -10.50 34.73
C LEU A 364 5.23 -11.37 35.56
N PRO A 365 5.93 -12.36 34.96
CA PRO A 365 6.99 -13.07 35.63
C PRO A 365 8.12 -12.11 36.00
N GLY A 366 8.53 -12.14 37.27
CA GLY A 366 9.60 -11.33 37.85
C GLY A 366 11.00 -11.69 37.32
#